data_2e32fc250c1ba29f48b4c2d1294445b6
#
_entry.id   2e32fc250c1ba29f48b4c2d1294445b6
#
_cell.length_a   1.000
_cell.length_b   1.000
_cell.length_c   1.000
_cell.angle_alpha   90.00
_cell.angle_beta   90.00
_cell.angle_gamma   90.00
#
_symmetry.space_group_name_H-M   'P 1'
#
loop_
_entity.id
_entity.type
_entity.pdbx_description
1 polymer ?
#
loop_
_entity_poly.entity_id
_entity_poly.type
_entity_poly.pdbx_seq_one_letter_code
_entity_poly.pdbx_strand_id
1 'polypeptide(L)'
;KIVDSRNRILDMVNNYEHMSFNFGPTLLSWMEQFAPLTYERIIKADIESVEQHSGHGNAMAQVYNHIIMPLANENDKQTQVKWGIRDFEYRFGRKPEGIWLAETAVDDDTLRVLEENGIKFTVLSPYQALKMRKEGDKDWTDVSWGNIDPARSYRYYIKSAPGKYIDLFFYDGAISRSVAFDELLKDGNKFSKRLKEGVSECRDYPQLINIATDGESYGHHTKFGDMALAYVLKIKAKDEGFTITNYGEYLEKYRSDCEVDIKQASSWSCFHGVGRWKEDCGCSTGGHPGWNQKWRKPLRDALDYLRDELVNIYEEHGKKYFNNDVWEVRNKYVDVILDRGDMNVRKFQQENFLPNLSDEDKVRAMELLEIQRQSMLMYTSCGWFF
;
A
#
# COMPACT_ATOMS: atom_id res chain seq x y z
N LYS A 1 -11.72 9.08 -20.61
CA LYS A 1 -11.81 9.70 -21.95
C LYS A 1 -11.65 11.22 -21.87
N ILE A 2 -11.05 11.81 -22.91
CA ILE A 2 -10.93 13.27 -23.09
C ILE A 2 -11.99 13.70 -24.11
N VAL A 3 -12.73 14.76 -23.82
CA VAL A 3 -13.77 15.29 -24.70
C VAL A 3 -13.55 16.77 -25.02
N ASP A 4 -14.04 17.22 -26.17
CA ASP A 4 -14.07 18.64 -26.55
C ASP A 4 -15.30 19.36 -25.95
N SER A 5 -15.42 20.66 -26.20
CA SER A 5 -16.54 21.50 -25.76
C SER A 5 -17.93 21.09 -26.33
N ARG A 6 -17.95 20.19 -27.31
CA ARG A 6 -19.16 19.62 -27.92
C ARG A 6 -19.39 18.17 -27.47
N ASN A 7 -18.70 17.71 -26.41
CA ASN A 7 -18.74 16.32 -25.89
C ASN A 7 -18.31 15.26 -26.91
N ARG A 8 -17.54 15.60 -27.95
CA ARG A 8 -16.97 14.61 -28.86
C ARG A 8 -15.69 14.02 -28.20
N ILE A 9 -15.55 12.71 -28.26
CA ILE A 9 -14.37 12.02 -27.73
C ILE A 9 -13.17 12.37 -28.61
N LEU A 10 -12.15 12.96 -28.01
CA LEU A 10 -10.87 13.29 -28.63
C LEU A 10 -9.87 12.15 -28.41
N ASP A 11 -9.90 11.52 -27.22
CA ASP A 11 -8.98 10.46 -26.87
C ASP A 11 -9.57 9.52 -25.82
N MET A 12 -9.08 8.26 -25.83
CA MET A 12 -9.41 7.22 -24.84
C MET A 12 -8.13 6.88 -24.07
N VAL A 13 -8.06 7.31 -22.84
CA VAL A 13 -6.88 7.21 -21.98
C VAL A 13 -7.09 6.13 -20.91
N ASN A 14 -6.08 5.31 -20.67
CA ASN A 14 -5.97 4.49 -19.50
C ASN A 14 -5.11 5.24 -18.46
N ASN A 15 -5.73 5.77 -17.42
CA ASN A 15 -5.05 6.60 -16.42
C ASN A 15 -3.92 5.85 -15.70
N TYR A 16 -4.03 4.52 -15.56
CA TYR A 16 -3.02 3.69 -14.90
C TYR A 16 -1.67 3.64 -15.65
N GLU A 17 -1.65 4.00 -16.93
CA GLU A 17 -0.40 4.19 -17.70
C GLU A 17 0.41 5.41 -17.26
N HIS A 18 -0.19 6.32 -16.47
CA HIS A 18 0.35 7.66 -16.19
C HIS A 18 0.38 8.02 -14.71
N MET A 19 0.04 7.11 -13.82
CA MET A 19 0.05 7.34 -12.37
C MET A 19 0.39 6.06 -11.62
N SER A 20 1.03 6.18 -10.47
CA SER A 20 1.22 5.05 -9.55
C SER A 20 -0.13 4.61 -8.97
N PHE A 21 -0.30 3.31 -8.79
CA PHE A 21 -1.54 2.72 -8.26
C PHE A 21 -1.26 1.41 -7.52
N ASN A 22 -2.20 1.02 -6.65
CA ASN A 22 -2.23 -0.31 -6.04
C ASN A 22 -3.67 -0.83 -5.97
N PHE A 23 -3.81 -2.14 -6.01
CA PHE A 23 -5.08 -2.85 -5.85
C PHE A 23 -4.93 -3.98 -4.84
N GLY A 24 -5.95 -4.18 -4.00
CA GLY A 24 -6.00 -5.32 -3.09
C GLY A 24 -6.15 -6.65 -3.85
N PRO A 25 -5.54 -7.75 -3.34
CA PRO A 25 -5.60 -9.06 -3.97
C PRO A 25 -7.02 -9.57 -4.21
N THR A 26 -7.95 -9.28 -3.29
CA THR A 26 -9.36 -9.67 -3.42
C THR A 26 -10.02 -9.04 -4.65
N LEU A 27 -9.78 -7.75 -4.90
CA LEU A 27 -10.35 -7.06 -6.06
C LEU A 27 -9.71 -7.55 -7.36
N LEU A 28 -8.40 -7.76 -7.38
CA LEU A 28 -7.71 -8.29 -8.57
C LEU A 28 -8.19 -9.70 -8.91
N SER A 29 -8.32 -10.58 -7.91
CA SER A 29 -8.86 -11.94 -8.13
C SER A 29 -10.30 -11.92 -8.63
N TRP A 30 -11.12 -10.99 -8.13
CA TRP A 30 -12.49 -10.83 -8.61
C TRP A 30 -12.50 -10.33 -10.06
N MET A 31 -11.69 -9.33 -10.39
CA MET A 31 -11.62 -8.80 -11.76
C MET A 31 -11.11 -9.83 -12.77
N GLU A 32 -10.14 -10.64 -12.38
CA GLU A 32 -9.61 -11.73 -13.21
C GLU A 32 -10.73 -12.69 -13.66
N GLN A 33 -11.67 -13.01 -12.76
CA GLN A 33 -12.79 -13.92 -13.04
C GLN A 33 -14.00 -13.24 -13.71
N PHE A 34 -14.38 -12.05 -13.24
CA PHE A 34 -15.66 -11.42 -13.59
C PHE A 34 -15.54 -10.19 -14.47
N ALA A 35 -14.35 -9.61 -14.60
CA ALA A 35 -14.07 -8.47 -15.43
C ALA A 35 -12.71 -8.57 -16.13
N PRO A 36 -12.42 -9.69 -16.86
CA PRO A 36 -11.08 -10.00 -17.37
C PRO A 36 -10.51 -8.91 -18.28
N LEU A 37 -11.31 -8.29 -19.12
CA LEU A 37 -10.85 -7.17 -19.97
C LEU A 37 -10.37 -5.95 -19.16
N THR A 38 -10.99 -5.69 -18.01
CA THR A 38 -10.54 -4.61 -17.11
C THR A 38 -9.24 -5.00 -16.44
N TYR A 39 -9.15 -6.23 -15.94
CA TYR A 39 -7.94 -6.79 -15.35
C TYR A 39 -6.75 -6.73 -16.33
N GLU A 40 -6.92 -7.24 -17.56
CA GLU A 40 -5.89 -7.21 -18.59
C GLU A 40 -5.41 -5.79 -18.92
N ARG A 41 -6.32 -4.81 -18.96
CA ARG A 41 -5.95 -3.40 -19.19
C ARG A 41 -5.17 -2.78 -18.04
N ILE A 42 -5.42 -3.18 -16.81
CA ILE A 42 -4.64 -2.74 -15.65
C ILE A 42 -3.23 -3.32 -15.72
N ILE A 43 -3.10 -4.62 -15.98
CA ILE A 43 -1.79 -5.26 -16.12
C ILE A 43 -1.00 -4.64 -17.29
N LYS A 44 -1.65 -4.45 -18.44
CA LYS A 44 -1.04 -3.83 -19.61
C LYS A 44 -0.58 -2.40 -19.33
N ALA A 45 -1.34 -1.62 -18.55
CA ALA A 45 -0.94 -0.27 -18.17
C ALA A 45 0.38 -0.23 -17.40
N ASP A 46 0.60 -1.20 -16.51
CA ASP A 46 1.88 -1.31 -15.82
C ASP A 46 3.03 -1.67 -16.77
N ILE A 47 2.82 -2.63 -17.68
CA ILE A 47 3.82 -3.00 -18.69
C ILE A 47 4.20 -1.79 -19.55
N GLU A 48 3.24 -1.02 -20.03
CA GLU A 48 3.48 0.18 -20.82
C GLU A 48 4.19 1.27 -20.00
N SER A 49 3.87 1.38 -18.70
CA SER A 49 4.56 2.33 -17.82
C SER A 49 6.02 1.96 -17.59
N VAL A 50 6.36 0.67 -17.49
CA VAL A 50 7.76 0.20 -17.41
C VAL A 50 8.58 0.68 -18.61
N GLU A 51 8.00 0.61 -19.82
CA GLU A 51 8.67 1.08 -21.03
C GLU A 51 8.83 2.61 -21.05
N GLN A 52 7.85 3.35 -20.51
CA GLN A 52 7.86 4.81 -20.50
C GLN A 52 8.75 5.42 -19.41
N HIS A 53 8.99 4.70 -18.31
CA HIS A 53 9.66 5.18 -17.11
C HIS A 53 10.97 4.44 -16.80
N SER A 54 11.83 4.27 -17.80
CA SER A 54 13.20 3.75 -17.63
C SER A 54 13.28 2.38 -16.93
N GLY A 55 12.27 1.56 -17.07
CA GLY A 55 12.19 0.24 -16.43
C GLY A 55 11.39 0.22 -15.11
N HIS A 56 10.80 1.33 -14.69
CA HIS A 56 10.01 1.45 -13.46
C HIS A 56 8.51 1.43 -13.75
N GLY A 57 7.80 0.45 -13.20
CA GLY A 57 6.35 0.34 -13.38
C GLY A 57 5.55 1.19 -12.38
N ASN A 58 4.34 1.55 -12.80
CA ASN A 58 3.43 2.37 -12.00
C ASN A 58 2.73 1.59 -10.87
N ALA A 59 2.52 0.28 -11.06
CA ALA A 59 1.89 -0.53 -10.04
C ALA A 59 2.79 -0.69 -8.81
N MET A 60 2.20 -0.59 -7.63
CA MET A 60 2.81 -0.83 -6.33
C MET A 60 2.19 -2.06 -5.67
N ALA A 61 2.97 -2.81 -4.90
CA ALA A 61 2.41 -3.86 -4.06
C ALA A 61 1.54 -3.28 -2.95
N GLN A 62 0.79 -4.14 -2.28
CA GLN A 62 -0.02 -3.80 -1.11
C GLN A 62 0.20 -4.83 -0.01
N VAL A 63 0.09 -4.42 1.25
CA VAL A 63 -0.05 -5.33 2.39
C VAL A 63 -1.24 -6.26 2.12
N TYR A 64 -1.00 -7.57 2.09
CA TYR A 64 -1.90 -8.56 1.46
C TYR A 64 -3.36 -8.48 1.92
N ASN A 65 -3.62 -8.56 3.23
CA ASN A 65 -4.97 -8.47 3.80
C ASN A 65 -5.35 -7.07 4.26
N HIS A 66 -4.60 -6.04 3.87
CA HIS A 66 -4.85 -4.65 4.27
C HIS A 66 -4.94 -4.48 5.81
N ILE A 67 -4.04 -5.14 6.55
CA ILE A 67 -3.97 -5.03 8.01
C ILE A 67 -3.15 -3.80 8.43
N ILE A 68 -3.37 -3.35 9.67
CA ILE A 68 -2.59 -2.28 10.29
C ILE A 68 -1.27 -2.87 10.80
N MET A 69 -0.21 -2.73 10.02
CA MET A 69 1.08 -3.36 10.24
C MET A 69 1.67 -3.12 11.64
N PRO A 70 1.63 -1.89 12.23
CA PRO A 70 2.12 -1.67 13.58
C PRO A 70 1.41 -2.48 14.67
N LEU A 71 0.22 -3.01 14.41
CA LEU A 71 -0.55 -3.83 15.35
C LEU A 71 -0.41 -5.35 15.13
N ALA A 72 0.32 -5.76 14.11
CA ALA A 72 0.59 -7.15 13.81
C ALA A 72 1.80 -7.67 14.60
N ASN A 73 1.81 -8.97 14.93
CA ASN A 73 3.00 -9.65 15.43
C ASN A 73 4.03 -9.83 14.32
N GLU A 74 5.25 -10.22 14.66
CA GLU A 74 6.36 -10.33 13.71
C GLU A 74 6.06 -11.32 12.57
N ASN A 75 5.54 -12.49 12.88
CA ASN A 75 5.23 -13.51 11.87
C ASN A 75 4.16 -13.02 10.89
N ASP A 76 3.15 -12.31 11.38
CA ASP A 76 2.10 -11.76 10.53
C ASP A 76 2.62 -10.60 9.67
N LYS A 77 3.47 -9.71 10.22
CA LYS A 77 4.14 -8.66 9.43
C LYS A 77 4.91 -9.28 8.25
N GLN A 78 5.73 -10.30 8.51
CA GLN A 78 6.51 -10.98 7.47
C GLN A 78 5.61 -11.63 6.41
N THR A 79 4.59 -12.37 6.84
CA THR A 79 3.68 -13.04 5.91
C THR A 79 2.90 -12.04 5.06
N GLN A 80 2.38 -10.97 5.64
CA GLN A 80 1.61 -9.95 4.92
C GLN A 80 2.42 -9.25 3.82
N VAL A 81 3.69 -8.97 4.09
CA VAL A 81 4.60 -8.38 3.10
C VAL A 81 4.97 -9.41 2.04
N LYS A 82 5.40 -10.62 2.42
CA LYS A 82 5.76 -11.70 1.48
C LYS A 82 4.59 -12.07 0.57
N TRP A 83 3.39 -12.19 1.10
CA TRP A 83 2.19 -12.48 0.31
C TRP A 83 1.81 -11.33 -0.62
N GLY A 84 1.93 -10.08 -0.16
CA GLY A 84 1.70 -8.91 -1.00
C GLY A 84 2.68 -8.83 -2.17
N ILE A 85 3.97 -9.10 -1.93
CA ILE A 85 5.00 -9.17 -2.96
C ILE A 85 4.71 -10.31 -3.95
N ARG A 86 4.38 -11.49 -3.43
CA ARG A 86 4.16 -12.66 -4.28
C ARG A 86 2.91 -12.54 -5.16
N ASP A 87 1.80 -11.98 -4.62
CA ASP A 87 0.61 -11.65 -5.41
C ASP A 87 0.94 -10.64 -6.51
N PHE A 88 1.72 -9.63 -6.18
CA PHE A 88 2.17 -8.65 -7.16
C PHE A 88 3.03 -9.30 -8.27
N GLU A 89 4.02 -10.12 -7.91
CA GLU A 89 4.86 -10.83 -8.88
C GLU A 89 4.04 -11.75 -9.81
N TYR A 90 3.06 -12.44 -9.24
CA TYR A 90 2.17 -13.33 -10.01
C TYR A 90 1.38 -12.58 -11.07
N ARG A 91 0.89 -11.38 -10.73
CA ARG A 91 0.02 -10.59 -11.63
C ARG A 91 0.79 -9.70 -12.59
N PHE A 92 1.79 -9.00 -12.12
CA PHE A 92 2.52 -7.99 -12.89
C PHE A 92 3.83 -8.53 -13.50
N GLY A 93 4.24 -9.76 -13.17
CA GLY A 93 5.41 -10.41 -13.77
C GLY A 93 6.76 -9.80 -13.42
N ARG A 94 6.81 -8.91 -12.42
CA ARG A 94 8.02 -8.23 -11.95
C ARG A 94 8.04 -8.09 -10.43
N LYS A 95 9.19 -7.78 -9.84
CA LYS A 95 9.28 -7.44 -8.42
C LYS A 95 8.72 -6.04 -8.17
N PRO A 96 7.98 -5.81 -7.08
CA PRO A 96 7.57 -4.48 -6.68
C PRO A 96 8.77 -3.68 -6.15
N GLU A 97 8.79 -2.38 -6.42
CA GLU A 97 9.78 -1.47 -5.83
C GLU A 97 9.21 -0.77 -4.60
N GLY A 98 7.94 -0.45 -4.64
CA GLY A 98 7.20 0.17 -3.54
C GLY A 98 6.02 -0.67 -3.09
N ILE A 99 5.60 -0.42 -1.86
CA ILE A 99 4.41 -1.04 -1.26
C ILE A 99 3.53 0.02 -0.61
N TRP A 100 2.21 -0.13 -0.78
CA TRP A 100 1.23 0.66 -0.04
C TRP A 100 0.93 -0.01 1.30
N LEU A 101 1.13 0.73 2.38
CA LEU A 101 0.71 0.33 3.73
C LEU A 101 -0.76 0.69 3.93
N ALA A 102 -1.54 -0.23 4.48
CA ALA A 102 -2.94 0.02 4.84
C ALA A 102 -3.02 1.27 5.73
N GLU A 103 -3.83 2.26 5.34
CA GLU A 103 -4.00 3.53 6.06
C GLU A 103 -2.69 4.30 6.28
N THR A 104 -1.66 4.05 5.45
CA THR A 104 -0.28 4.51 5.66
C THR A 104 0.29 4.18 7.05
N ALA A 105 -0.29 3.18 7.73
CA ALA A 105 0.07 2.83 9.10
C ALA A 105 1.50 2.29 9.18
N VAL A 106 2.34 2.96 9.97
CA VAL A 106 3.79 2.73 9.98
C VAL A 106 4.40 2.78 11.37
N ASP A 107 5.42 1.96 11.58
CA ASP A 107 6.41 2.02 12.65
C ASP A 107 7.76 1.52 12.12
N ASP A 108 8.81 1.62 12.94
CA ASP A 108 10.16 1.18 12.58
C ASP A 108 10.22 -0.30 12.20
N ASP A 109 9.54 -1.17 12.96
CA ASP A 109 9.49 -2.61 12.68
C ASP A 109 8.81 -2.92 11.35
N THR A 110 7.76 -2.18 11.01
CA THR A 110 7.13 -2.29 9.68
C THR A 110 8.12 -1.95 8.57
N LEU A 111 8.83 -0.83 8.70
CA LEU A 111 9.82 -0.40 7.69
C LEU A 111 11.00 -1.38 7.59
N ARG A 112 11.43 -1.97 8.72
CA ARG A 112 12.43 -3.04 8.73
C ARG A 112 11.96 -4.24 7.92
N VAL A 113 10.75 -4.72 8.15
CA VAL A 113 10.19 -5.87 7.40
C VAL A 113 10.05 -5.55 5.91
N LEU A 114 9.72 -4.32 5.53
CA LEU A 114 9.72 -3.91 4.13
C LEU A 114 11.11 -4.01 3.50
N GLU A 115 12.13 -3.44 4.15
CA GLU A 115 13.52 -3.47 3.66
C GLU A 115 14.07 -4.89 3.56
N GLU A 116 13.84 -5.73 4.58
CA GLU A 116 14.24 -7.14 4.60
C GLU A 116 13.67 -7.94 3.42
N ASN A 117 12.51 -7.55 2.92
CA ASN A 117 11.84 -8.17 1.77
C ASN A 117 12.10 -7.42 0.44
N GLY A 118 13.06 -6.48 0.42
CA GLY A 118 13.55 -5.83 -0.81
C GLY A 118 12.67 -4.68 -1.31
N ILE A 119 11.76 -4.18 -0.51
CA ILE A 119 10.98 -2.97 -0.83
C ILE A 119 11.87 -1.75 -0.66
N LYS A 120 11.90 -0.88 -1.67
CA LYS A 120 12.76 0.30 -1.71
C LYS A 120 12.10 1.53 -1.10
N PHE A 121 10.79 1.68 -1.23
CA PHE A 121 10.05 2.86 -0.75
C PHE A 121 8.61 2.57 -0.35
N THR A 122 8.06 3.48 0.45
CA THR A 122 6.62 3.59 0.70
C THR A 122 6.18 5.05 0.75
N VAL A 123 4.86 5.28 0.73
CA VAL A 123 4.28 6.63 0.74
C VAL A 123 3.54 6.85 2.06
N LEU A 124 3.79 7.99 2.70
CA LEU A 124 3.22 8.35 4.00
C LEU A 124 2.51 9.71 3.95
N SER A 125 1.69 9.95 4.96
CA SER A 125 1.09 11.27 5.19
C SER A 125 2.15 12.26 5.72
N PRO A 126 2.11 13.53 5.30
CA PRO A 126 3.00 14.55 5.83
C PRO A 126 2.89 14.72 7.36
N TYR A 127 1.74 14.39 7.95
CA TYR A 127 1.54 14.42 9.41
C TYR A 127 2.29 13.32 10.18
N GLN A 128 2.85 12.33 9.47
CA GLN A 128 3.62 11.23 10.05
C GLN A 128 5.11 11.56 10.18
N ALA A 129 5.60 12.62 9.52
CA ALA A 129 6.96 13.13 9.73
C ALA A 129 7.08 13.81 11.10
N LEU A 130 8.25 13.71 11.74
CA LEU A 130 8.60 14.39 12.97
C LEU A 130 9.66 15.47 12.75
N LYS A 131 10.79 15.06 12.21
CA LYS A 131 11.96 15.92 11.99
C LYS A 131 12.75 15.44 10.79
N MET A 132 13.43 16.35 10.14
CA MET A 132 14.31 16.05 9.00
C MET A 132 15.65 16.75 9.14
N ARG A 133 16.64 16.28 8.41
CA ARG A 133 17.91 16.98 8.20
C ARG A 133 18.46 16.67 6.82
N LYS A 134 19.29 17.53 6.27
CA LYS A 134 20.06 17.22 5.06
C LYS A 134 21.15 16.20 5.39
N GLU A 135 21.50 15.33 4.46
CA GLU A 135 22.58 14.33 4.64
C GLU A 135 23.89 15.05 5.01
N GLY A 136 24.47 14.66 6.13
CA GLY A 136 25.69 15.27 6.68
C GLY A 136 25.49 16.40 7.69
N ASP A 137 24.28 16.95 7.81
CA ASP A 137 23.96 17.94 8.84
C ASP A 137 23.86 17.29 10.23
N LYS A 138 24.27 18.02 11.25
CA LYS A 138 24.17 17.58 12.65
C LYS A 138 22.81 17.87 13.25
N ASP A 139 22.21 18.99 12.87
CA ASP A 139 21.00 19.52 13.49
C ASP A 139 19.76 19.03 12.75
N TRP A 140 18.75 18.66 13.52
CA TRP A 140 17.44 18.28 13.02
C TRP A 140 16.48 19.45 13.02
N THR A 141 15.74 19.62 11.93
CA THR A 141 14.64 20.57 11.80
C THR A 141 13.33 19.85 12.14
N ASP A 142 12.51 20.42 13.01
CA ASP A 142 11.16 19.95 13.28
C ASP A 142 10.26 20.20 12.07
N VAL A 143 9.67 19.12 11.55
CA VAL A 143 8.73 19.14 10.43
C VAL A 143 7.40 18.48 10.80
N SER A 144 7.15 18.32 12.09
CA SER A 144 5.88 17.80 12.60
C SER A 144 4.69 18.64 12.15
N TRP A 145 3.48 18.08 12.33
CA TRP A 145 2.22 18.73 11.96
C TRP A 145 2.03 19.00 10.46
N GLY A 146 2.71 18.20 9.62
CA GLY A 146 2.56 18.32 8.17
C GLY A 146 3.48 19.36 7.52
N ASN A 147 4.50 19.84 8.24
CA ASN A 147 5.45 20.84 7.74
C ASN A 147 6.58 20.22 6.88
N ILE A 148 6.60 18.91 6.68
CA ILE A 148 7.55 18.27 5.77
C ILE A 148 7.31 18.75 4.33
N ASP A 149 8.38 18.98 3.56
CA ASP A 149 8.24 19.34 2.15
C ASP A 149 7.88 18.09 1.32
N PRO A 150 6.70 18.02 0.68
CA PRO A 150 6.27 16.83 -0.07
C PRO A 150 6.93 16.70 -1.44
N ALA A 151 7.71 17.70 -1.89
CA ALA A 151 8.23 17.77 -3.24
C ALA A 151 9.53 16.98 -3.48
N ARG A 152 9.90 16.11 -2.56
CA ARG A 152 11.10 15.27 -2.63
C ARG A 152 10.95 13.98 -1.84
N SER A 153 11.88 13.04 -2.01
CA SER A 153 12.02 11.84 -1.20
C SER A 153 12.93 12.06 0.01
N TYR A 154 12.79 11.19 1.01
CA TYR A 154 13.55 11.22 2.25
C TYR A 154 14.05 9.83 2.59
N ARG A 155 15.21 9.72 3.22
CA ARG A 155 15.75 8.47 3.72
C ARG A 155 15.42 8.27 5.19
N TYR A 156 14.84 7.13 5.51
CA TYR A 156 14.63 6.68 6.88
C TYR A 156 15.64 5.58 7.22
N TYR A 157 16.53 5.84 8.16
CA TYR A 157 17.42 4.82 8.70
C TYR A 157 16.69 4.01 9.76
N ILE A 158 16.62 2.70 9.56
CA ILE A 158 15.88 1.77 10.40
C ILE A 158 16.61 1.63 11.74
N LYS A 159 15.92 1.97 12.83
CA LYS A 159 16.51 2.02 14.17
C LYS A 159 16.78 0.62 14.71
N SER A 160 15.89 -0.33 14.42
CA SER A 160 16.01 -1.74 14.80
C SER A 160 17.01 -2.54 13.93
N ALA A 161 17.48 -1.98 12.80
CA ALA A 161 18.45 -2.61 11.89
C ALA A 161 19.54 -1.60 11.45
N PRO A 162 20.58 -1.36 12.26
CA PRO A 162 21.60 -0.37 11.97
C PRO A 162 22.27 -0.55 10.60
N GLY A 163 22.39 0.53 9.84
CA GLY A 163 22.95 0.53 8.49
C GLY A 163 21.95 0.24 7.37
N LYS A 164 20.74 -0.17 7.71
CA LYS A 164 19.63 -0.37 6.77
C LYS A 164 18.77 0.88 6.67
N TYR A 165 18.19 1.10 5.49
CA TYR A 165 17.33 2.24 5.24
C TYR A 165 16.24 1.90 4.22
N ILE A 166 15.19 2.70 4.21
CA ILE A 166 14.14 2.72 3.20
C ILE A 166 13.84 4.18 2.81
N ASP A 167 13.53 4.42 1.56
CA ASP A 167 13.16 5.76 1.12
C ASP A 167 11.64 6.00 1.32
N LEU A 168 11.30 7.19 1.79
CA LEU A 168 9.93 7.61 2.10
C LEU A 168 9.52 8.79 1.23
N PHE A 169 8.31 8.73 0.70
CA PHE A 169 7.63 9.87 0.10
C PHE A 169 6.52 10.35 1.02
N PHE A 170 6.37 11.65 1.12
CA PHE A 170 5.22 12.27 1.79
C PHE A 170 4.37 12.95 0.73
N TYR A 171 3.11 12.55 0.62
CA TYR A 171 2.23 13.15 -0.38
C TYR A 171 1.87 14.60 0.00
N ASP A 172 1.54 15.45 -0.98
CA ASP A 172 0.99 16.79 -0.71
C ASP A 172 -0.40 16.68 -0.08
N GLY A 173 -0.45 16.89 1.23
CA GLY A 173 -1.68 16.72 2.01
C GLY A 173 -2.77 17.72 1.64
N ALA A 174 -2.41 18.94 1.30
CA ALA A 174 -3.36 19.99 0.95
C ALA A 174 -4.00 19.75 -0.43
N ILE A 175 -3.20 19.34 -1.41
CA ILE A 175 -3.72 19.00 -2.75
C ILE A 175 -4.51 17.70 -2.68
N SER A 176 -4.03 16.66 -2.00
CA SER A 176 -4.72 15.38 -1.83
C SER A 176 -6.09 15.56 -1.19
N ARG A 177 -6.18 16.40 -0.14
CA ARG A 177 -7.46 16.75 0.47
C ARG A 177 -8.41 17.43 -0.51
N SER A 178 -7.91 18.38 -1.32
CA SER A 178 -8.75 19.07 -2.30
C SER A 178 -9.30 18.11 -3.35
N VAL A 179 -8.51 17.10 -3.76
CA VAL A 179 -8.98 16.04 -4.67
C VAL A 179 -10.07 15.19 -4.01
N ALA A 180 -9.87 14.77 -2.76
CA ALA A 180 -10.78 13.84 -2.09
C ALA A 180 -12.08 14.49 -1.59
N PHE A 181 -12.03 15.76 -1.14
CA PHE A 181 -13.13 16.36 -0.37
C PHE A 181 -13.63 17.73 -0.88
N ASP A 182 -12.86 18.46 -1.71
CA ASP A 182 -13.21 19.84 -2.09
C ASP A 182 -13.66 19.94 -3.55
N GLU A 183 -14.18 18.85 -4.13
CA GLU A 183 -14.75 18.79 -5.48
C GLU A 183 -13.81 19.23 -6.62
N LEU A 184 -12.50 19.19 -6.39
CA LEU A 184 -11.49 19.65 -7.35
C LEU A 184 -11.56 18.90 -8.70
N LEU A 185 -11.95 17.63 -8.67
CA LEU A 185 -12.07 16.78 -9.86
C LEU A 185 -13.27 17.13 -10.78
N LYS A 186 -14.12 18.08 -10.41
CA LYS A 186 -15.19 18.56 -11.30
C LYS A 186 -14.69 19.44 -12.45
N ASP A 187 -13.46 19.98 -12.34
CA ASP A 187 -12.88 20.88 -13.34
C ASP A 187 -11.38 20.60 -13.52
N GLY A 188 -11.02 20.01 -14.66
CA GLY A 188 -9.64 19.68 -14.99
C GLY A 188 -8.69 20.89 -15.05
N ASN A 189 -9.16 22.10 -15.39
CA ASN A 189 -8.31 23.29 -15.37
C ASN A 189 -8.03 23.76 -13.94
N LYS A 190 -9.02 23.69 -13.04
CA LYS A 190 -8.80 23.98 -11.61
C LYS A 190 -7.87 22.95 -11.00
N PHE A 191 -8.03 21.67 -11.38
CA PHE A 191 -7.15 20.61 -10.91
C PHE A 191 -5.71 20.85 -11.36
N SER A 192 -5.47 21.15 -12.64
CA SER A 192 -4.13 21.50 -13.16
C SER A 192 -3.52 22.68 -12.42
N LYS A 193 -4.29 23.77 -12.24
CA LYS A 193 -3.86 24.95 -11.51
C LYS A 193 -3.44 24.60 -10.06
N ARG A 194 -4.26 23.78 -9.39
CA ARG A 194 -3.97 23.37 -8.01
C ARG A 194 -2.69 22.53 -7.90
N LEU A 195 -2.43 21.64 -8.85
CA LEU A 195 -1.15 20.90 -8.92
C LEU A 195 0.04 21.85 -9.10
N LYS A 196 -0.10 22.87 -9.93
CA LYS A 196 0.96 23.85 -10.14
C LYS A 196 1.32 24.64 -8.88
N GLU A 197 0.39 24.85 -7.98
CA GLU A 197 0.63 25.49 -6.68
C GLU A 197 1.55 24.64 -5.76
N GLY A 198 1.75 23.35 -6.04
CA GLY A 198 2.72 22.49 -5.37
C GLY A 198 4.18 22.77 -5.74
N VAL A 199 4.43 23.53 -6.82
CA VAL A 199 5.77 23.94 -7.24
C VAL A 199 6.17 25.24 -6.55
N SER A 200 7.46 25.38 -6.19
CA SER A 200 8.01 26.59 -5.60
C SER A 200 9.32 26.98 -6.28
N GLU A 201 9.44 28.24 -6.68
CA GLU A 201 10.70 28.79 -7.21
C GLU A 201 11.82 28.90 -6.15
N CYS A 202 11.47 28.80 -4.88
CA CYS A 202 12.43 28.83 -3.77
C CYS A 202 13.18 27.49 -3.58
N ARG A 203 12.78 26.43 -4.29
CA ARG A 203 13.42 25.11 -4.19
C ARG A 203 14.54 24.99 -5.23
N ASP A 204 15.71 24.59 -4.78
CA ASP A 204 16.94 24.41 -5.59
C ASP A 204 17.19 22.96 -6.02
N TYR A 205 16.17 22.09 -5.93
CA TYR A 205 16.21 20.67 -6.25
C TYR A 205 15.06 20.25 -7.20
N PRO A 206 15.19 19.13 -7.89
CA PRO A 206 14.11 18.57 -8.72
C PRO A 206 12.86 18.27 -7.90
N GLN A 207 11.75 18.91 -8.26
CA GLN A 207 10.52 18.85 -7.51
C GLN A 207 9.59 17.77 -8.03
N LEU A 208 9.03 16.98 -7.11
CA LEU A 208 7.98 15.99 -7.37
C LEU A 208 6.65 16.53 -6.86
N ILE A 209 5.65 16.64 -7.72
CA ILE A 209 4.27 16.83 -7.28
C ILE A 209 3.67 15.45 -7.12
N ASN A 210 3.42 15.04 -5.88
CA ASN A 210 2.80 13.74 -5.59
C ASN A 210 1.60 13.91 -4.67
N ILE A 211 0.52 13.24 -5.03
CA ILE A 211 -0.74 13.20 -4.28
C ILE A 211 -1.12 11.74 -4.03
N ALA A 212 -1.78 11.47 -2.94
CA ALA A 212 -2.33 10.16 -2.62
C ALA A 212 -3.79 10.28 -2.17
N THR A 213 -4.65 9.51 -2.82
CA THR A 213 -6.09 9.45 -2.52
C THR A 213 -6.60 8.06 -2.81
N ASP A 214 -7.72 7.70 -2.17
CA ASP A 214 -8.44 6.49 -2.52
C ASP A 214 -8.93 6.56 -3.97
N GLY A 215 -8.88 5.43 -4.67
CA GLY A 215 -9.24 5.33 -6.09
C GLY A 215 -10.70 5.70 -6.36
N GLU A 216 -11.57 5.53 -5.37
CA GLU A 216 -12.98 5.88 -5.41
C GLU A 216 -13.22 7.37 -5.68
N SER A 217 -12.26 8.23 -5.36
CA SER A 217 -12.35 9.68 -5.64
C SER A 217 -12.53 9.97 -7.14
N TYR A 218 -11.94 9.12 -8.00
CA TYR A 218 -11.88 9.35 -9.46
C TYR A 218 -13.02 8.69 -10.26
N GLY A 219 -14.22 8.69 -9.73
CA GLY A 219 -15.38 8.18 -10.50
C GLY A 219 -16.56 7.79 -9.61
N HIS A 220 -16.32 7.23 -8.44
CA HIS A 220 -17.37 6.87 -7.49
C HIS A 220 -17.82 8.09 -6.68
N HIS A 221 -16.92 8.74 -5.96
CA HIS A 221 -17.26 9.93 -5.17
C HIS A 221 -17.46 11.18 -6.04
N THR A 222 -16.59 11.37 -7.02
CA THR A 222 -16.72 12.47 -8.00
C THR A 222 -16.97 11.93 -9.39
N LYS A 223 -18.22 11.99 -9.83
CA LYS A 223 -18.62 11.54 -11.16
C LYS A 223 -17.78 12.25 -12.23
N PHE A 224 -17.21 11.48 -13.17
CA PHE A 224 -16.30 11.94 -14.21
C PHE A 224 -14.94 12.48 -13.72
N GLY A 225 -14.56 12.23 -12.47
CA GLY A 225 -13.24 12.57 -11.94
C GLY A 225 -12.09 11.88 -12.69
N ASP A 226 -12.33 10.70 -13.22
CA ASP A 226 -11.43 9.96 -14.12
C ASP A 226 -11.11 10.73 -15.40
N MET A 227 -12.09 11.50 -15.93
CA MET A 227 -11.91 12.31 -17.13
C MET A 227 -11.09 13.57 -16.82
N ALA A 228 -11.30 14.20 -15.67
CA ALA A 228 -10.48 15.33 -15.22
C ALA A 228 -9.02 14.91 -15.04
N LEU A 229 -8.79 13.73 -14.43
CA LEU A 229 -7.45 13.16 -14.29
C LEU A 229 -6.82 12.89 -15.67
N ALA A 230 -7.52 12.23 -16.59
CA ALA A 230 -7.04 11.98 -17.94
C ALA A 230 -6.64 13.27 -18.67
N TYR A 231 -7.46 14.32 -18.57
CA TYR A 231 -7.19 15.61 -19.17
C TYR A 231 -5.92 16.28 -18.60
N VAL A 232 -5.76 16.21 -17.25
CA VAL A 232 -4.58 16.76 -16.60
C VAL A 232 -3.33 16.00 -17.02
N LEU A 233 -3.34 14.67 -16.96
CA LEU A 233 -2.16 13.85 -17.24
C LEU A 233 -1.72 13.92 -18.72
N LYS A 234 -2.67 13.91 -19.66
CA LYS A 234 -2.34 13.84 -21.11
C LYS A 234 -2.16 15.20 -21.78
N ILE A 235 -2.82 16.24 -21.28
CA ILE A 235 -2.85 17.55 -21.92
C ILE A 235 -2.16 18.59 -21.03
N LYS A 236 -2.70 18.82 -19.82
CA LYS A 236 -2.26 19.93 -18.98
C LYS A 236 -0.85 19.77 -18.44
N ALA A 237 -0.43 18.57 -18.12
CA ALA A 237 0.93 18.33 -17.66
C ALA A 237 1.95 18.85 -18.69
N LYS A 238 1.77 18.53 -19.96
CA LYS A 238 2.63 18.99 -21.03
C LYS A 238 2.55 20.52 -21.23
N ASP A 239 1.33 21.08 -21.25
CA ASP A 239 1.10 22.52 -21.43
C ASP A 239 1.77 23.37 -20.33
N GLU A 240 1.79 22.83 -19.10
CA GLU A 240 2.38 23.48 -17.92
C GLU A 240 3.87 23.14 -17.71
N GLY A 241 4.48 22.37 -18.62
CA GLY A 241 5.88 22.00 -18.57
C GLY A 241 6.23 20.91 -17.54
N PHE A 242 5.25 20.11 -17.11
CA PHE A 242 5.47 18.97 -16.22
C PHE A 242 5.86 17.72 -17.00
N THR A 243 6.73 16.91 -16.40
CA THR A 243 7.03 15.55 -16.84
C THR A 243 6.27 14.56 -15.95
N ILE A 244 5.53 13.66 -16.56
CA ILE A 244 4.92 12.54 -15.85
C ILE A 244 6.02 11.56 -15.45
N THR A 245 6.01 11.10 -14.22
CA THR A 245 6.97 10.14 -13.65
C THR A 245 6.29 9.25 -12.63
N ASN A 246 7.01 8.24 -12.12
CA ASN A 246 6.61 7.46 -10.97
C ASN A 246 7.70 7.48 -9.88
N TYR A 247 7.39 6.92 -8.72
CA TYR A 247 8.29 6.96 -7.56
C TYR A 247 9.63 6.25 -7.82
N GLY A 248 9.62 5.11 -8.53
CA GLY A 248 10.83 4.36 -8.87
C GLY A 248 11.77 5.16 -9.76
N GLU A 249 11.25 5.69 -10.87
CA GLU A 249 12.00 6.53 -11.81
C GLU A 249 12.53 7.81 -11.14
N TYR A 250 11.73 8.43 -10.27
CA TYR A 250 12.16 9.61 -9.53
C TYR A 250 13.34 9.28 -8.60
N LEU A 251 13.31 8.16 -7.86
CA LEU A 251 14.41 7.74 -6.97
C LEU A 251 15.68 7.37 -7.74
N GLU A 252 15.55 6.77 -8.93
CA GLU A 252 16.70 6.48 -9.77
C GLU A 252 17.40 7.77 -10.24
N LYS A 253 16.62 8.76 -10.67
CA LYS A 253 17.11 10.04 -11.16
C LYS A 253 17.61 10.96 -10.04
N TYR A 254 16.94 10.92 -8.89
CA TYR A 254 17.14 11.86 -7.79
C TYR A 254 17.17 11.13 -6.46
N ARG A 255 18.36 10.70 -6.07
CA ARG A 255 18.58 10.03 -4.78
C ARG A 255 18.14 10.92 -3.62
N SER A 256 17.54 10.31 -2.59
CA SER A 256 17.21 10.99 -1.33
C SER A 256 18.48 11.52 -0.66
N ASP A 257 18.55 12.83 -0.45
CA ASP A 257 19.67 13.56 0.17
C ASP A 257 19.26 14.19 1.52
N CYS A 258 18.07 13.86 2.00
CA CYS A 258 17.57 14.27 3.31
C CYS A 258 17.18 13.03 4.12
N GLU A 259 17.53 13.06 5.39
CA GLU A 259 17.08 12.09 6.37
C GLU A 259 15.78 12.55 7.04
N VAL A 260 14.93 11.60 7.42
CA VAL A 260 13.69 11.88 8.16
C VAL A 260 13.50 10.92 9.32
N ASP A 261 12.93 11.42 10.42
CA ASP A 261 12.37 10.62 11.51
C ASP A 261 10.83 10.70 11.49
N ILE A 262 10.16 9.63 11.88
CA ILE A 262 8.70 9.50 11.77
C ILE A 262 8.03 9.24 13.12
N LYS A 263 6.74 9.57 13.21
CA LYS A 263 5.88 9.17 14.34
C LYS A 263 5.66 7.67 14.29
N GLN A 264 6.02 7.00 15.39
CA GLN A 264 5.83 5.57 15.52
C GLN A 264 4.36 5.22 15.72
N ALA A 265 3.91 4.08 15.19
CA ALA A 265 2.53 3.62 15.26
C ALA A 265 1.51 4.71 14.87
N SER A 266 1.75 5.35 13.73
CA SER A 266 0.94 6.44 13.17
C SER A 266 0.25 6.03 11.87
N SER A 267 -0.81 6.74 11.49
CA SER A 267 -1.57 6.53 10.24
C SER A 267 -2.11 7.86 9.69
N TRP A 268 -2.61 7.87 8.46
CA TRP A 268 -3.14 9.08 7.83
C TRP A 268 -4.56 9.47 8.32
N SER A 269 -5.33 8.51 8.83
CA SER A 269 -6.76 8.69 9.12
C SER A 269 -7.09 8.72 10.62
N CYS A 270 -6.09 8.62 11.52
CA CYS A 270 -6.31 8.68 12.94
C CYS A 270 -5.27 9.56 13.65
N PHE A 271 -5.70 10.69 14.25
CA PHE A 271 -4.82 11.57 15.04
C PHE A 271 -4.20 10.89 16.27
N HIS A 272 -4.80 9.79 16.75
CA HIS A 272 -4.32 8.98 17.87
C HIS A 272 -3.40 7.82 17.38
N GLY A 273 -2.72 8.02 16.26
CA GLY A 273 -1.83 7.03 15.68
C GLY A 273 -2.58 5.89 15.02
N VAL A 274 -2.60 4.71 15.63
CA VAL A 274 -3.35 3.54 15.18
C VAL A 274 -4.49 3.16 16.12
N GLY A 275 -4.91 4.09 16.99
CA GLY A 275 -5.95 3.89 18.00
C GLY A 275 -7.29 3.44 17.42
N ARG A 276 -7.63 3.89 16.20
CA ARG A 276 -8.84 3.49 15.49
C ARG A 276 -9.02 1.96 15.41
N TRP A 277 -7.94 1.21 15.30
CA TRP A 277 -7.97 -0.25 15.09
C TRP A 277 -7.70 -1.07 16.35
N LYS A 278 -7.70 -0.43 17.52
CA LYS A 278 -7.45 -1.14 18.79
C LYS A 278 -8.25 -0.61 19.98
N GLU A 279 -8.79 0.61 19.93
CA GLU A 279 -9.38 1.25 21.11
C GLU A 279 -10.41 2.34 20.78
N ASP A 280 -11.11 2.83 21.80
CA ASP A 280 -12.00 3.98 21.69
C ASP A 280 -11.17 5.27 21.58
N CYS A 281 -10.72 5.60 20.38
CA CYS A 281 -9.92 6.79 20.12
C CYS A 281 -10.75 8.08 19.99
N GLY A 282 -12.06 8.00 20.01
CA GLY A 282 -12.96 9.13 19.85
C GLY A 282 -13.11 9.66 18.41
N CYS A 283 -12.37 9.12 17.42
CA CYS A 283 -12.55 9.49 16.02
C CYS A 283 -13.92 9.03 15.52
N SER A 284 -14.76 9.95 15.03
CA SER A 284 -16.12 9.68 14.57
C SER A 284 -16.46 10.58 13.38
N THR A 285 -17.35 10.13 12.51
CA THR A 285 -17.94 10.97 11.45
C THR A 285 -18.98 11.95 12.02
N GLY A 286 -19.47 11.74 13.25
CA GLY A 286 -20.56 12.51 13.82
C GLY A 286 -21.94 12.19 13.22
N GLY A 287 -22.05 11.22 12.33
CA GLY A 287 -23.29 10.88 11.61
C GLY A 287 -24.40 10.31 12.48
N HIS A 288 -24.05 9.73 13.64
CA HIS A 288 -25.01 9.09 14.54
C HIS A 288 -24.76 9.54 15.98
N PRO A 289 -25.58 10.46 16.52
CA PRO A 289 -25.49 10.90 17.90
C PRO A 289 -25.58 9.74 18.89
N GLY A 290 -24.69 9.72 19.88
CA GLY A 290 -24.67 8.68 20.93
C GLY A 290 -23.88 7.41 20.57
N TRP A 291 -23.47 7.23 19.32
CA TRP A 291 -22.58 6.13 18.96
C TRP A 291 -21.16 6.41 19.45
N ASN A 292 -20.44 5.35 19.84
CA ASN A 292 -19.07 5.40 20.32
C ASN A 292 -18.28 4.19 19.83
N GLN A 293 -16.98 4.22 20.03
CA GLN A 293 -16.06 3.17 19.56
C GLN A 293 -15.55 2.25 20.70
N LYS A 294 -16.25 2.20 21.84
CA LYS A 294 -15.85 1.38 22.99
C LYS A 294 -15.81 -0.12 22.68
N TRP A 295 -16.53 -0.55 21.63
CA TRP A 295 -16.52 -1.93 21.13
C TRP A 295 -15.17 -2.37 20.57
N ARG A 296 -14.32 -1.42 20.12
CA ARG A 296 -13.05 -1.75 19.44
C ARG A 296 -12.07 -2.48 20.35
N LYS A 297 -11.87 -2.00 21.58
CA LYS A 297 -10.90 -2.62 22.49
C LYS A 297 -11.29 -4.06 22.87
N PRO A 298 -12.49 -4.36 23.37
CA PRO A 298 -12.86 -5.74 23.69
C PRO A 298 -12.87 -6.66 22.46
N LEU A 299 -13.26 -6.16 21.28
CA LEU A 299 -13.15 -6.94 20.05
C LEU A 299 -11.66 -7.22 19.72
N ARG A 300 -10.80 -6.22 19.81
CA ARG A 300 -9.36 -6.38 19.54
C ARG A 300 -8.75 -7.39 20.51
N ASP A 301 -9.02 -7.28 21.78
CA ASP A 301 -8.50 -8.18 22.81
C ASP A 301 -8.97 -9.64 22.56
N ALA A 302 -10.24 -9.82 22.15
CA ALA A 302 -10.78 -11.14 21.81
C ALA A 302 -10.13 -11.75 20.56
N LEU A 303 -9.91 -10.93 19.52
CA LEU A 303 -9.25 -11.38 18.29
C LEU A 303 -7.76 -11.68 18.53
N ASP A 304 -7.07 -10.87 19.33
CA ASP A 304 -5.68 -11.13 19.69
C ASP A 304 -5.53 -12.42 20.50
N TYR A 305 -6.42 -12.65 21.47
CA TYR A 305 -6.47 -13.93 22.21
C TYR A 305 -6.70 -15.12 21.27
N LEU A 306 -7.70 -15.02 20.37
CA LEU A 306 -7.98 -16.08 19.41
C LEU A 306 -6.78 -16.35 18.48
N ARG A 307 -6.15 -15.29 17.95
CA ARG A 307 -4.95 -15.42 17.12
C ARG A 307 -3.83 -16.16 17.86
N ASP A 308 -3.56 -15.78 19.12
CA ASP A 308 -2.48 -16.37 19.89
C ASP A 308 -2.74 -17.85 20.20
N GLU A 309 -3.97 -18.24 20.48
CA GLU A 309 -4.37 -19.67 20.61
C GLU A 309 -4.20 -20.41 19.27
N LEU A 310 -4.60 -19.80 18.16
CA LEU A 310 -4.44 -20.39 16.82
C LEU A 310 -2.96 -20.51 16.42
N VAL A 311 -2.09 -19.62 16.88
CA VAL A 311 -0.63 -19.71 16.70
C VAL A 311 -0.09 -20.93 17.44
N ASN A 312 -0.47 -21.12 18.71
CA ASN A 312 -0.05 -22.29 19.51
C ASN A 312 -0.46 -23.61 18.82
N ILE A 313 -1.68 -23.70 18.37
CA ILE A 313 -2.21 -24.87 17.63
C ILE A 313 -1.41 -25.09 16.34
N TYR A 314 -1.16 -24.02 15.59
CA TYR A 314 -0.42 -24.08 14.32
C TYR A 314 1.02 -24.56 14.51
N GLU A 315 1.75 -24.03 15.50
CA GLU A 315 3.11 -24.42 15.80
C GLU A 315 3.22 -25.86 16.34
N GLU A 316 2.30 -26.27 17.21
CA GLU A 316 2.28 -27.63 17.76
C GLU A 316 1.98 -28.68 16.68
N HIS A 317 0.89 -28.47 15.94
CA HIS A 317 0.42 -29.45 14.96
C HIS A 317 1.19 -29.38 13.64
N GLY A 318 1.65 -28.20 13.21
CA GLY A 318 2.43 -28.03 12.00
C GLY A 318 3.71 -28.87 11.97
N LYS A 319 4.37 -29.03 13.13
CA LYS A 319 5.55 -29.90 13.29
C LYS A 319 5.30 -31.38 12.95
N LYS A 320 4.04 -31.81 12.95
CA LYS A 320 3.65 -33.20 12.62
C LYS A 320 3.49 -33.40 11.10
N TYR A 321 3.34 -32.31 10.35
CA TYR A 321 2.98 -32.37 8.93
C TYR A 321 4.01 -31.70 8.01
N PHE A 322 4.73 -30.67 8.48
CA PHE A 322 5.62 -29.89 7.64
C PHE A 322 7.07 -30.34 7.76
N ASN A 323 7.78 -30.35 6.62
CA ASN A 323 9.19 -30.72 6.53
C ASN A 323 10.14 -29.52 6.74
N ASN A 324 9.61 -28.30 6.81
CA ASN A 324 10.31 -27.05 7.02
C ASN A 324 9.79 -26.32 8.24
N ASP A 325 10.39 -25.18 8.57
CA ASP A 325 9.84 -24.25 9.55
C ASP A 325 8.38 -23.91 9.21
N VAL A 326 7.49 -24.00 10.19
CA VAL A 326 6.05 -23.84 9.99
C VAL A 326 5.70 -22.46 9.41
N TRP A 327 6.44 -21.42 9.82
CA TRP A 327 6.22 -20.06 9.32
C TRP A 327 6.68 -19.88 7.88
N GLU A 328 7.76 -20.54 7.48
CA GLU A 328 8.17 -20.57 6.06
C GLU A 328 7.16 -21.31 5.20
N VAL A 329 6.55 -22.38 5.70
CA VAL A 329 5.46 -23.06 4.97
C VAL A 329 4.25 -22.15 4.84
N ARG A 330 3.86 -21.43 5.91
CA ARG A 330 2.80 -20.41 5.83
C ARG A 330 3.13 -19.33 4.80
N ASN A 331 4.36 -18.84 4.79
CA ASN A 331 4.77 -17.79 3.85
C ASN A 331 4.65 -18.24 2.40
N LYS A 332 4.91 -19.52 2.09
CA LYS A 332 4.76 -20.10 0.74
C LYS A 332 3.31 -20.43 0.38
N TYR A 333 2.40 -20.49 1.35
CA TYR A 333 1.01 -20.88 1.09
C TYR A 333 0.26 -19.93 0.15
N VAL A 334 0.74 -18.72 -0.04
CA VAL A 334 0.19 -17.78 -1.02
C VAL A 334 0.17 -18.35 -2.44
N ASP A 335 1.14 -19.20 -2.81
CA ASP A 335 1.15 -19.86 -4.14
C ASP A 335 -0.08 -20.76 -4.35
N VAL A 336 -0.57 -21.40 -3.28
CA VAL A 336 -1.82 -22.18 -3.30
C VAL A 336 -3.05 -21.27 -3.35
N ILE A 337 -2.99 -20.11 -2.67
CA ILE A 337 -4.09 -19.14 -2.69
C ILE A 337 -4.26 -18.56 -4.10
N LEU A 338 -3.15 -18.30 -4.79
CA LEU A 338 -3.12 -17.74 -6.15
C LEU A 338 -3.55 -18.77 -7.21
N ASP A 339 -3.17 -20.02 -7.04
CA ASP A 339 -3.55 -21.11 -7.96
C ASP A 339 -3.92 -22.36 -7.14
N ARG A 340 -5.22 -22.66 -7.08
CA ARG A 340 -5.78 -23.85 -6.40
C ARG A 340 -5.89 -25.06 -7.30
N GLY A 341 -5.27 -25.05 -8.48
CA GLY A 341 -5.22 -26.18 -9.38
C GLY A 341 -4.48 -27.39 -8.78
N ASP A 342 -4.99 -28.59 -9.06
CA ASP A 342 -4.48 -29.84 -8.47
C ASP A 342 -2.96 -30.02 -8.60
N MET A 343 -2.39 -29.63 -9.75
CA MET A 343 -0.95 -29.74 -9.95
C MET A 343 -0.15 -28.84 -9.03
N ASN A 344 -0.59 -27.61 -8.85
CA ASN A 344 0.07 -26.64 -7.97
C ASN A 344 -0.06 -27.03 -6.50
N VAL A 345 -1.25 -27.47 -6.08
CA VAL A 345 -1.48 -27.97 -4.71
C VAL A 345 -0.59 -29.19 -4.43
N ARG A 346 -0.52 -30.17 -5.35
CA ARG A 346 0.37 -31.33 -5.17
C ARG A 346 1.84 -30.96 -5.12
N LYS A 347 2.29 -30.02 -5.95
CA LYS A 347 3.66 -29.50 -5.91
C LYS A 347 3.95 -28.86 -4.55
N PHE A 348 3.08 -27.98 -4.06
CA PHE A 348 3.21 -27.35 -2.76
C PHE A 348 3.33 -28.39 -1.62
N GLN A 349 2.47 -29.43 -1.66
CA GLN A 349 2.51 -30.52 -0.68
C GLN A 349 3.83 -31.31 -0.74
N GLN A 350 4.31 -31.64 -1.95
CA GLN A 350 5.58 -32.35 -2.12
C GLN A 350 6.79 -31.58 -1.60
N GLU A 351 6.78 -30.27 -1.76
CA GLU A 351 7.88 -29.39 -1.34
C GLU A 351 7.87 -29.07 0.15
N ASN A 352 6.70 -29.08 0.81
CA ASN A 352 6.55 -28.53 2.15
C ASN A 352 6.00 -29.50 3.20
N PHE A 353 5.49 -30.67 2.79
CA PHE A 353 4.97 -31.66 3.72
C PHE A 353 5.96 -32.79 3.95
N LEU A 354 5.87 -33.40 5.13
CA LEU A 354 6.62 -34.61 5.44
C LEU A 354 6.27 -35.74 4.44
N PRO A 355 7.24 -36.57 4.05
CA PRO A 355 6.96 -37.70 3.17
C PRO A 355 6.03 -38.71 3.84
N ASN A 356 5.22 -39.38 3.02
CA ASN A 356 4.33 -40.47 3.43
C ASN A 356 3.17 -40.07 4.38
N LEU A 357 2.75 -38.81 4.38
CA LEU A 357 1.49 -38.42 5.04
C LEU A 357 0.29 -39.11 4.39
N SER A 358 -0.65 -39.57 5.20
CA SER A 358 -1.95 -40.01 4.70
C SER A 358 -2.71 -38.86 4.04
N ASP A 359 -3.69 -39.15 3.21
CA ASP A 359 -4.50 -38.12 2.59
C ASP A 359 -5.29 -37.30 3.63
N GLU A 360 -5.69 -37.94 4.74
CA GLU A 360 -6.32 -37.27 5.86
C GLU A 360 -5.36 -36.27 6.53
N ASP A 361 -4.09 -36.66 6.74
CA ASP A 361 -3.08 -35.75 7.31
C ASP A 361 -2.73 -34.58 6.39
N LYS A 362 -2.74 -34.81 5.07
CA LYS A 362 -2.55 -33.73 4.08
C LYS A 362 -3.71 -32.73 4.15
N VAL A 363 -4.96 -33.21 4.29
CA VAL A 363 -6.13 -32.33 4.49
C VAL A 363 -5.96 -31.50 5.75
N ARG A 364 -5.62 -32.11 6.90
CA ARG A 364 -5.38 -31.42 8.17
C ARG A 364 -4.27 -30.38 8.08
N ALA A 365 -3.18 -30.69 7.36
CA ALA A 365 -2.10 -29.75 7.12
C ALA A 365 -2.58 -28.52 6.33
N MET A 366 -3.41 -28.72 5.31
CA MET A 366 -4.04 -27.63 4.54
C MET A 366 -5.03 -26.82 5.39
N GLU A 367 -5.81 -27.45 6.25
CA GLU A 367 -6.72 -26.80 7.20
C GLU A 367 -5.96 -25.89 8.16
N LEU A 368 -4.81 -26.31 8.67
CA LEU A 368 -3.94 -25.48 9.52
C LEU A 368 -3.49 -24.20 8.79
N LEU A 369 -3.14 -24.30 7.51
CA LEU A 369 -2.75 -23.13 6.70
C LEU A 369 -3.94 -22.21 6.43
N GLU A 370 -5.12 -22.75 6.18
CA GLU A 370 -6.35 -21.94 6.04
C GLU A 370 -6.75 -21.27 7.37
N ILE A 371 -6.57 -21.92 8.51
CA ILE A 371 -6.77 -21.30 9.84
C ILE A 371 -5.87 -20.06 9.96
N GLN A 372 -4.60 -20.16 9.61
CA GLN A 372 -3.67 -19.02 9.66
C GLN A 372 -4.09 -17.90 8.67
N ARG A 373 -4.53 -18.27 7.47
CA ARG A 373 -5.07 -17.30 6.50
C ARG A 373 -6.30 -16.56 7.05
N GLN A 374 -7.25 -17.28 7.62
CA GLN A 374 -8.47 -16.68 8.20
C GLN A 374 -8.14 -15.83 9.45
N SER A 375 -7.17 -16.25 10.26
CA SER A 375 -6.68 -15.49 11.41
C SER A 375 -6.17 -14.11 11.01
N MET A 376 -5.41 -14.00 9.92
CA MET A 376 -4.94 -12.70 9.42
C MET A 376 -6.08 -11.84 8.84
N LEU A 377 -7.09 -12.45 8.20
CA LEU A 377 -8.25 -11.73 7.68
C LEU A 377 -9.09 -11.03 8.75
N MET A 378 -9.07 -11.49 10.01
CA MET A 378 -9.75 -10.83 11.13
C MET A 378 -9.34 -9.37 11.33
N TYR A 379 -8.15 -9.00 10.85
CA TYR A 379 -7.52 -7.71 11.08
C TYR A 379 -7.59 -6.74 9.89
N THR A 380 -8.34 -7.08 8.84
CA THR A 380 -8.54 -6.17 7.70
C THR A 380 -9.05 -4.81 8.20
N SER A 381 -8.31 -3.75 7.86
CA SER A 381 -8.52 -2.41 8.44
C SER A 381 -9.91 -1.83 8.19
N CYS A 382 -10.54 -2.16 7.07
CA CYS A 382 -11.86 -1.64 6.67
C CYS A 382 -12.99 -2.01 7.64
N GLY A 383 -12.88 -3.11 8.37
CA GLY A 383 -13.88 -3.55 9.36
C GLY A 383 -13.93 -2.71 10.65
N TRP A 384 -13.02 -1.74 10.83
CA TRP A 384 -12.83 -1.01 12.08
C TRP A 384 -13.28 0.44 12.04
N PHE A 385 -13.83 0.92 10.92
CA PHE A 385 -14.04 2.34 10.75
C PHE A 385 -15.16 2.91 11.64
N PHE A 386 -16.41 2.66 11.45
CA PHE A 386 -17.49 3.33 12.19
C PHE A 386 -18.62 2.39 12.57
#